data_72ca235226dfd005a406ddee1965b5ad
#
_entry.id   72ca235226dfd005a406ddee1965b5ad
#
_cell.length_a   1.000
_cell.length_b   1.000
_cell.length_c   1.000
_cell.angle_alpha   90.00
_cell.angle_beta   90.00
_cell.angle_gamma   90.00
#
_symmetry.space_group_name_H-M   'P 1'
#
loop_
_entity.id
_entity.type
_entity.pdbx_description
1 polymer ?
#
loop_
_entity_poly.entity_id
_entity_poly.type
_entity_poly.pdbx_seq_one_letter_code
_entity_poly.pdbx_strand_id
1 'polypeptide(L)'
;MENKEFMSIIDGLKENINDKIKDFLENSQELKDFIEFRRKNFYHYSIRNNILIYKQDKTATMIASFKRWKELGYNIKKGAKAIHIL
;
A
#
# COMPACT_ATOMS: atom_id res chain seq x y z
N MET A 1 -1.92 13.98 21.65
CA MET A 1 -2.75 12.80 21.80
C MET A 1 -2.94 12.11 20.48
N GLU A 2 -3.64 12.70 19.57
CA GLU A 2 -3.74 12.17 18.22
C GLU A 2 -2.37 11.99 17.60
N ASN A 3 -1.43 12.84 18.01
CA ASN A 3 -0.06 12.79 17.49
C ASN A 3 0.64 11.48 17.80
N LYS A 4 0.42 10.90 18.99
CA LYS A 4 1.05 9.62 19.35
C LYS A 4 0.52 8.47 18.54
N GLU A 5 -0.80 8.37 18.34
CA GLU A 5 -1.39 7.33 17.50
C GLU A 5 -0.94 7.48 16.06
N PHE A 6 -0.98 8.70 15.55
CA PHE A 6 -0.57 9.00 14.19
C PHE A 6 0.90 8.63 13.95
N MET A 7 1.77 9.05 14.88
CA MET A 7 3.20 8.73 14.77
C MET A 7 3.47 7.23 14.85
N SER A 8 2.74 6.53 15.71
CA SER A 8 2.86 5.08 15.82
C SER A 8 2.48 4.38 14.52
N ILE A 9 1.41 4.82 13.87
CA ILE A 9 0.99 4.26 12.58
C ILE A 9 2.06 4.53 11.53
N ILE A 10 2.59 5.75 11.45
CA ILE A 10 3.63 6.10 10.49
C ILE A 10 4.90 5.28 10.72
N ASP A 11 5.32 5.13 11.97
CA ASP A 11 6.50 4.33 12.30
C ASP A 11 6.31 2.87 11.88
N GLY A 12 5.14 2.30 12.10
CA GLY A 12 4.81 0.96 11.64
C GLY A 12 4.85 0.83 10.12
N LEU A 13 4.35 1.83 9.40
CA LEU A 13 4.41 1.83 7.95
C LEU A 13 5.85 1.89 7.44
N LYS A 14 6.68 2.73 8.05
CA LYS A 14 8.10 2.85 7.67
C LYS A 14 8.84 1.54 7.93
N GLU A 15 8.58 0.89 9.05
CA GLU A 15 9.17 -0.40 9.37
C GLU A 15 8.78 -1.47 8.34
N ASN A 16 7.52 -1.49 7.95
CA ASN A 16 7.03 -2.40 6.92
C ASN A 16 7.73 -2.17 5.58
N ILE A 17 7.99 -0.92 5.22
CA ILE A 17 8.72 -0.59 4.00
C ILE A 17 10.14 -1.15 4.07
N ASN A 18 10.82 -0.95 5.18
CA ASN A 18 12.19 -1.42 5.35
C ASN A 18 12.28 -2.94 5.30
N ASP A 19 11.36 -3.64 5.94
CA ASP A 19 11.29 -5.09 5.92
C ASP A 19 11.09 -5.62 4.50
N LYS A 20 10.22 -4.98 3.73
CA LYS A 20 9.95 -5.40 2.35
C LYS A 20 11.13 -5.14 1.43
N ILE A 21 11.86 -4.06 1.65
CA ILE A 21 13.08 -3.78 0.89
C ILE A 21 14.11 -4.89 1.11
N LYS A 22 14.26 -5.37 2.35
CA LYS A 22 15.14 -6.50 2.64
C LYS A 22 14.71 -7.76 1.87
N ASP A 23 13.41 -8.05 1.86
CA ASP A 23 12.88 -9.18 1.10
C ASP A 23 13.24 -9.09 -0.37
N PHE A 24 13.11 -7.90 -0.97
CA PHE A 24 13.43 -7.69 -2.37
C PHE A 24 14.91 -7.92 -2.66
N LEU A 25 15.79 -7.53 -1.72
CA LEU A 25 17.23 -7.75 -1.88
C LEU A 25 17.62 -9.23 -1.81
N GLU A 26 16.84 -10.01 -1.08
CA GLU A 26 17.08 -11.44 -0.89
C GLU A 26 16.37 -12.33 -1.92
N ASN A 27 15.31 -11.80 -2.54
CA ASN A 27 14.47 -12.57 -3.45
C ASN A 27 14.22 -11.77 -4.74
N SER A 28 14.98 -12.09 -5.78
CA SER A 28 14.89 -11.36 -7.05
C SER A 28 13.56 -11.55 -7.76
N GLN A 29 12.89 -12.68 -7.58
CA GLN A 29 11.59 -12.90 -8.19
C GLN A 29 10.53 -12.01 -7.54
N GLU A 30 10.57 -11.86 -6.22
CA GLU A 30 9.67 -10.96 -5.50
C GLU A 30 9.85 -9.52 -5.97
N LEU A 31 11.09 -9.11 -6.20
CA LEU A 31 11.38 -7.77 -6.72
C LEU A 31 10.80 -7.57 -8.12
N LYS A 32 10.95 -8.56 -8.98
CA LYS A 32 10.39 -8.51 -10.35
C LYS A 32 8.88 -8.39 -10.32
N ASP A 33 8.24 -9.17 -9.46
CA ASP A 33 6.79 -9.15 -9.30
C ASP A 33 6.31 -7.77 -8.81
N PHE A 34 7.04 -7.18 -7.87
CA PHE A 34 6.75 -5.85 -7.38
C PHE A 34 6.88 -4.78 -8.46
N ILE A 35 7.95 -4.83 -9.25
CA ILE A 35 8.17 -3.87 -10.33
C ILE A 35 7.02 -3.93 -11.34
N GLU A 36 6.58 -5.13 -11.69
CA GLU A 36 5.46 -5.31 -12.60
C GLU A 36 4.14 -4.79 -11.99
N PHE A 37 3.92 -5.06 -10.71
CA PHE A 37 2.77 -4.55 -9.97
C PHE A 37 2.70 -3.02 -10.03
N ARG A 38 3.82 -2.35 -9.74
CA ARG A 38 3.90 -0.89 -9.77
C ARG A 38 3.67 -0.36 -11.18
N ARG A 39 4.32 -0.95 -12.15
CA ARG A 39 4.25 -0.51 -13.54
C ARG A 39 2.82 -0.58 -14.08
N LYS A 40 2.08 -1.63 -13.73
CA LYS A 40 0.72 -1.82 -14.23
C LYS A 40 -0.29 -0.87 -13.62
N ASN A 41 -0.24 -0.69 -12.30
CA ASN A 41 -1.38 -0.11 -11.59
C ASN A 41 -1.07 1.14 -10.78
N PHE A 42 0.14 1.27 -10.27
CA PHE A 42 0.44 2.29 -9.26
C PHE A 42 1.70 3.10 -9.58
N TYR A 43 2.07 3.22 -10.85
CA TYR A 43 3.27 3.96 -11.25
C TYR A 43 3.24 5.43 -10.85
N HIS A 44 2.06 6.00 -10.66
CA HIS A 44 1.88 7.41 -10.28
C HIS A 44 1.98 7.64 -8.77
N TYR A 45 2.06 6.58 -7.98
CA TYR A 45 2.32 6.69 -6.54
C TYR A 45 3.83 6.57 -6.29
N SER A 46 4.28 7.09 -5.12
CA SER A 46 5.68 6.93 -4.72
C SER A 46 6.05 5.46 -4.59
N ILE A 47 7.35 5.16 -4.70
CA ILE A 47 7.84 3.80 -4.50
C ILE A 47 7.49 3.30 -3.10
N ARG A 48 7.61 4.14 -2.09
CA ARG A 48 7.27 3.78 -0.71
C ARG A 48 5.80 3.38 -0.58
N ASN A 49 4.90 4.16 -1.17
CA ASN A 49 3.48 3.83 -1.14
C ASN A 49 3.17 2.57 -1.94
N ASN A 50 3.85 2.36 -3.06
CA ASN A 50 3.72 1.10 -3.81
C ASN A 50 4.11 -0.10 -2.96
N ILE A 51 5.18 0.00 -2.19
CA ILE A 51 5.61 -1.07 -1.29
C ILE A 51 4.53 -1.36 -0.25
N LEU A 52 3.94 -0.32 0.33
CA LEU A 52 2.88 -0.47 1.32
C LEU A 52 1.63 -1.13 0.72
N ILE A 53 1.23 -0.70 -0.46
CA ILE A 53 0.08 -1.30 -1.15
C ILE A 53 0.35 -2.77 -1.44
N TYR A 54 1.50 -3.06 -2.02
CA TYR A 54 1.89 -4.43 -2.40
C TYR A 54 1.94 -5.37 -1.20
N LYS A 55 2.50 -4.89 -0.09
CA LYS A 55 2.59 -5.69 1.13
C LYS A 55 1.22 -6.00 1.72
N GLN A 56 0.29 -5.07 1.63
CA GLN A 56 -1.05 -5.23 2.18
C GLN A 56 -1.95 -6.05 1.26
N ASP A 57 -1.83 -5.87 -0.06
CA ASP A 57 -2.63 -6.59 -1.04
C ASP A 57 -1.94 -6.64 -2.40
N LYS A 58 -1.29 -7.74 -2.70
CA LYS A 58 -0.60 -7.96 -3.99
C LYS A 58 -1.54 -7.97 -5.18
N THR A 59 -2.82 -8.16 -4.95
CA THR A 59 -3.81 -8.25 -6.02
C THR A 59 -4.51 -6.92 -6.30
N ALA A 60 -4.19 -5.87 -5.53
CA ALA A 60 -4.80 -4.57 -5.70
C ALA A 60 -4.49 -4.00 -7.09
N THR A 61 -5.51 -3.45 -7.74
CA THR A 61 -5.39 -2.81 -9.04
C THR A 61 -5.75 -1.33 -8.98
N MET A 62 -6.44 -0.92 -7.94
CA MET A 62 -6.85 0.46 -7.73
C MET A 62 -7.08 0.71 -6.25
N ILE A 63 -6.65 1.86 -5.77
CA ILE A 63 -6.98 2.33 -4.43
C ILE A 63 -7.57 3.74 -4.52
N ALA A 64 -8.47 4.05 -3.59
CA ALA A 64 -9.07 5.38 -3.52
C ALA A 64 -9.61 5.60 -2.10
N SER A 65 -9.84 6.86 -1.75
CA SER A 65 -10.51 7.18 -0.50
C SER A 65 -11.97 6.69 -0.52
N PHE A 66 -12.54 6.51 0.66
CA PHE A 66 -13.96 6.16 0.77
C PHE A 66 -14.85 7.12 -0.02
N LYS A 67 -14.56 8.42 0.10
CA LYS A 67 -15.31 9.45 -0.63
C LYS A 67 -15.20 9.26 -2.14
N ARG A 68 -13.99 8.97 -2.63
CA ARG A 68 -13.76 8.79 -4.06
C ARG A 68 -14.47 7.55 -4.59
N TRP A 69 -14.45 6.44 -3.84
CA TRP A 69 -15.20 5.25 -4.24
C TRP A 69 -16.68 5.55 -4.40
N LYS A 70 -17.26 6.32 -3.47
CA LYS A 70 -18.66 6.73 -3.56
C LYS A 70 -18.93 7.59 -4.79
N GLU A 71 -18.05 8.53 -5.09
CA GLU A 71 -18.18 9.38 -6.28
C GLU A 71 -18.17 8.57 -7.57
N LEU A 72 -17.42 7.47 -7.58
CA LEU A 72 -17.34 6.56 -8.71
C LEU A 72 -18.53 5.60 -8.81
N GLY A 73 -19.44 5.63 -7.85
CA GLY A 73 -20.62 4.78 -7.84
C GLY A 73 -20.45 3.44 -7.16
N TYR A 74 -19.35 3.24 -6.44
CA TYR A 74 -19.09 1.98 -5.73
C TYR A 74 -19.48 2.08 -4.27
N ASN A 75 -20.03 1.00 -3.74
CA ASN A 75 -20.31 0.85 -2.32
C ASN A 75 -19.24 -0.02 -1.69
N ILE A 76 -18.66 0.47 -0.58
CA ILE A 76 -17.65 -0.30 0.14
C ILE A 76 -18.37 -1.31 1.03
N LYS A 77 -18.00 -2.57 0.91
CA LYS A 77 -18.59 -3.64 1.70
C LYS A 77 -18.25 -3.47 3.18
N LYS A 78 -19.21 -3.75 4.04
CA LYS A 78 -18.98 -3.75 5.48
C LYS A 78 -17.89 -4.77 5.81
N GLY A 79 -16.91 -4.35 6.60
CA GLY A 79 -15.78 -5.20 6.97
C GLY A 79 -14.63 -5.20 5.97
N ALA A 80 -14.71 -4.43 4.89
CA ALA A 80 -13.59 -4.29 3.97
C ALA A 80 -12.38 -3.69 4.68
N LYS A 81 -11.19 -4.23 4.41
CA LYS A 81 -9.96 -3.73 5.01
C LYS A 81 -9.45 -2.50 4.27
N ALA A 82 -9.05 -1.48 5.03
CA ALA A 82 -8.41 -0.30 4.46
C ALA A 82 -6.93 -0.60 4.18
N ILE A 83 -6.42 -0.02 3.10
CA ILE A 83 -4.98 -0.03 2.81
C ILE A 83 -4.40 1.30 3.30
N HIS A 84 -3.37 1.22 4.14
CA HIS A 84 -2.74 2.40 4.73
C HIS A 84 -1.49 2.77 3.94
N ILE A 85 -1.38 4.04 3.54
CA ILE A 85 -0.21 4.57 2.84
C ILE A 85 0.27 5.85 3.52
N LEU A 86 1.45 6.29 3.13
CA LEU A 86 2.03 7.53 3.64
C LEU A 86 1.44 8.77 2.98
#